data_13f0931478bb7beb6cc9e7f7dfb0780f
#
_entry.id   13f0931478bb7beb6cc9e7f7dfb0780f
#
_cell.length_a   1.000
_cell.length_b   1.000
_cell.length_c   1.000
_cell.angle_alpha   90.00
_cell.angle_beta   90.00
_cell.angle_gamma   90.00
#
_symmetry.space_group_name_H-M   'P 1'
#
loop_
_entity.id
_entity.type
_entity.pdbx_description
1 polymer ?
#
loop_
_entity_poly.entity_id
_entity_poly.type
_entity_poly.pdbx_seq_one_letter_code
_entity_poly.pdbx_strand_id
1 'polypeptide(L)'
;MLKQKIKDTTAVIGILGLGHVGYPMSSLFAKNGFTTVGYDINPTRLKDIQSGKVVSELDGILPVNKKKRQEKLAEIEKNLNLTNEEENLKNADVFLIDVPTPLKENETPNLVFLENTCKTICTFLKKGTLVIVESTIYPGATQEIVKPLLEESGLCAGTDFYLSFSPERIDPGNKKWGLEKIPKIVGGINKQSVDLASSLFSKIVETVIPVSSLEVAESTKMLENLFRSVNIALINDLSKFFEKMGIDTWETIAAASSKPFGFLPHYPGPGVGGHCIPKDPFYLLYKANKSGTNLEFVEEAAAINKNMPLYVIYLVEKTLKLCNKTLRDSSFAVLGVTYKRDVLDIRRTPSKTVVTELCKISKNLMIFDPLTDETFGAKTSTLDETIKGKDCIVLMVDHSYFRENNLEEKINELSPNCCVVDTRNFIDSKKLKKSIHYKCLGKP
;
A
#
# COMPACT_ATOMS: atom_id res chain seq x y z
N MET A 1 27.63 18.80 -16.77
CA MET A 1 26.57 19.84 -16.75
C MET A 1 25.48 19.49 -15.74
N LEU A 2 24.78 18.37 -15.84
CA LEU A 2 23.69 17.96 -14.90
C LEU A 2 24.19 17.86 -13.44
N LYS A 3 25.35 17.21 -13.20
CA LYS A 3 25.93 17.09 -11.84
C LYS A 3 26.09 18.45 -11.14
N GLN A 4 26.49 19.49 -11.88
CA GLN A 4 26.61 20.83 -11.32
C GLN A 4 25.23 21.43 -11.01
N LYS A 5 24.23 21.29 -11.90
CA LYS A 5 22.87 21.74 -11.66
C LYS A 5 22.28 21.09 -10.41
N ILE A 6 22.51 19.79 -10.20
CA ILE A 6 22.08 19.06 -9.00
C ILE A 6 22.76 19.64 -7.75
N LYS A 7 24.08 19.86 -7.83
CA LYS A 7 24.85 20.42 -6.71
C LYS A 7 24.33 21.81 -6.31
N ASP A 8 24.06 22.65 -7.29
CA ASP A 8 23.62 24.06 -7.10
C ASP A 8 22.09 24.17 -6.94
N THR A 9 21.37 23.04 -6.95
CA THR A 9 19.90 22.97 -6.82
C THR A 9 19.15 23.74 -7.93
N THR A 10 19.78 23.85 -9.11
CA THR A 10 19.23 24.53 -10.29
C THR A 10 18.68 23.57 -11.35
N ALA A 11 18.78 22.26 -11.12
CA ALA A 11 18.15 21.26 -11.97
C ALA A 11 16.63 21.36 -11.87
N VAL A 12 15.95 21.29 -13.02
CA VAL A 12 14.48 21.22 -13.08
C VAL A 12 14.04 19.76 -13.01
N ILE A 13 13.16 19.44 -12.07
CA ILE A 13 12.68 18.10 -11.80
C ILE A 13 11.27 17.94 -12.36
N GLY A 14 11.06 17.05 -13.31
CA GLY A 14 9.74 16.65 -13.81
C GLY A 14 9.32 15.33 -13.14
N ILE A 15 8.17 15.31 -12.47
CA ILE A 15 7.61 14.12 -11.82
C ILE A 15 6.30 13.76 -12.48
N LEU A 16 6.21 12.57 -13.06
CA LEU A 16 5.04 12.09 -13.80
C LEU A 16 4.28 11.05 -12.98
N GLY A 17 3.03 11.40 -12.67
CA GLY A 17 2.15 10.67 -11.76
C GLY A 17 2.19 11.27 -10.35
N LEU A 18 1.10 11.96 -9.96
CA LEU A 18 0.98 12.62 -8.66
C LEU A 18 0.10 11.83 -7.69
N GLY A 19 0.30 10.51 -7.66
CA GLY A 19 -0.31 9.62 -6.67
C GLY A 19 0.25 9.81 -5.26
N HIS A 20 0.04 8.80 -4.41
CA HIS A 20 0.53 8.78 -3.01
C HIS A 20 2.06 8.77 -2.87
N VAL A 21 2.80 8.59 -3.98
CA VAL A 21 4.26 8.66 -4.05
C VAL A 21 4.69 9.97 -4.71
N GLY A 22 4.27 10.21 -5.93
CA GLY A 22 4.77 11.32 -6.73
C GLY A 22 4.42 12.70 -6.19
N TYR A 23 3.24 12.89 -5.56
CA TYR A 23 2.91 14.17 -4.93
C TYR A 23 3.81 14.47 -3.71
N PRO A 24 3.98 13.56 -2.73
CA PRO A 24 4.96 13.76 -1.67
C PRO A 24 6.39 13.94 -2.17
N MET A 25 6.81 13.19 -3.20
CA MET A 25 8.15 13.32 -3.79
C MET A 25 8.33 14.70 -4.45
N SER A 26 7.34 15.16 -5.22
CA SER A 26 7.34 16.51 -5.82
C SER A 26 7.46 17.60 -4.76
N SER A 27 6.71 17.45 -3.68
CA SER A 27 6.73 18.37 -2.55
C SER A 27 8.09 18.35 -1.82
N LEU A 28 8.72 17.19 -1.73
CA LEU A 28 10.02 17.03 -1.07
C LEU A 28 11.15 17.70 -1.89
N PHE A 29 11.16 17.56 -3.22
CA PHE A 29 12.11 18.27 -4.08
C PHE A 29 11.89 19.78 -4.01
N ALA A 30 10.64 20.26 -4.12
CA ALA A 30 10.29 21.67 -4.01
C ALA A 30 10.68 22.27 -2.64
N LYS A 31 10.46 21.53 -1.55
CA LYS A 31 10.87 21.88 -0.18
C LYS A 31 12.39 22.11 -0.08
N ASN A 32 13.17 21.34 -0.84
CA ASN A 32 14.62 21.43 -0.87
C ASN A 32 15.14 22.39 -1.94
N GLY A 33 14.29 23.24 -2.51
CA GLY A 33 14.66 24.35 -3.38
C GLY A 33 14.76 24.03 -4.88
N PHE A 34 14.44 22.80 -5.30
CA PHE A 34 14.41 22.47 -6.73
C PHE A 34 13.14 23.01 -7.40
N THR A 35 13.30 23.62 -8.57
CA THR A 35 12.15 23.87 -9.44
C THR A 35 11.57 22.54 -9.87
N THR A 36 10.31 22.28 -9.48
CA THR A 36 9.67 20.99 -9.66
C THR A 36 8.38 21.14 -10.47
N VAL A 37 8.23 20.34 -11.50
CA VAL A 37 7.00 20.23 -12.31
C VAL A 37 6.36 18.89 -11.97
N GLY A 38 5.22 18.93 -11.30
CA GLY A 38 4.39 17.76 -11.03
C GLY A 38 3.32 17.61 -12.12
N TYR A 39 3.43 16.56 -12.91
CA TYR A 39 2.50 16.26 -14.00
C TYR A 39 1.59 15.10 -13.65
N ASP A 40 0.27 15.29 -13.84
CA ASP A 40 -0.70 14.20 -13.75
C ASP A 40 -1.78 14.39 -14.83
N ILE A 41 -2.07 13.32 -15.55
CA ILE A 41 -3.10 13.29 -16.59
C ILE A 41 -4.51 13.52 -16.03
N ASN A 42 -4.73 13.26 -14.73
CA ASN A 42 -6.03 13.37 -14.09
C ASN A 42 -6.27 14.78 -13.51
N PRO A 43 -7.11 15.62 -14.15
CA PRO A 43 -7.37 16.98 -13.66
C PRO A 43 -8.09 17.00 -12.30
N THR A 44 -8.82 15.95 -11.94
CA THR A 44 -9.45 15.85 -10.61
C THR A 44 -8.39 15.70 -9.54
N ARG A 45 -7.34 14.91 -9.80
CA ARG A 45 -6.21 14.77 -8.87
C ARG A 45 -5.52 16.10 -8.59
N LEU A 46 -5.28 16.89 -9.64
CA LEU A 46 -4.69 18.23 -9.50
C LEU A 46 -5.57 19.14 -8.64
N LYS A 47 -6.88 19.14 -8.88
CA LYS A 47 -7.85 19.91 -8.07
C LYS A 47 -7.85 19.48 -6.60
N ASP A 48 -7.81 18.17 -6.32
CA ASP A 48 -7.76 17.65 -4.96
C ASP A 48 -6.47 18.09 -4.24
N ILE A 49 -5.34 18.13 -4.94
CA ILE A 49 -4.07 18.63 -4.40
C ILE A 49 -4.17 20.14 -4.13
N GLN A 50 -4.56 20.93 -5.13
CA GLN A 50 -4.66 22.39 -5.04
C GLN A 50 -5.65 22.87 -3.98
N SER A 51 -6.75 22.13 -3.78
CA SER A 51 -7.73 22.43 -2.72
C SER A 51 -7.28 22.03 -1.32
N GLY A 52 -6.12 21.39 -1.18
CA GLY A 52 -5.62 20.87 0.11
C GLY A 52 -6.32 19.62 0.63
N LYS A 53 -7.23 19.01 -0.13
CA LYS A 53 -7.99 17.81 0.25
C LYS A 53 -7.07 16.63 0.59
N VAL A 54 -5.92 16.55 -0.05
CA VAL A 54 -4.93 15.47 0.11
C VAL A 54 -3.66 15.90 0.86
N VAL A 55 -3.72 17.01 1.59
CA VAL A 55 -2.55 17.55 2.32
C VAL A 55 -2.02 16.59 3.38
N SER A 56 -2.83 15.64 3.85
CA SER A 56 -2.41 14.56 4.75
C SER A 56 -1.39 13.60 4.13
N GLU A 57 -1.31 13.52 2.81
CA GLU A 57 -0.27 12.75 2.12
C GLU A 57 1.14 13.34 2.35
N LEU A 58 1.23 14.60 2.77
CA LEU A 58 2.48 15.25 3.16
C LEU A 58 2.82 15.08 4.66
N ASP A 59 2.08 14.27 5.39
CA ASP A 59 2.42 13.93 6.78
C ASP A 59 3.79 13.20 6.79
N GLY A 60 4.69 13.68 7.64
CA GLY A 60 6.09 13.24 7.63
C GLY A 60 7.05 14.13 6.81
N ILE A 61 6.53 14.97 5.89
CA ILE A 61 7.31 16.03 5.20
C ILE A 61 7.03 17.38 5.86
N LEU A 62 5.77 17.62 6.23
CA LEU A 62 5.34 18.85 6.87
C LEU A 62 5.37 18.73 8.40
N PRO A 63 5.69 19.82 9.13
CA PRO A 63 5.70 19.83 10.58
C PRO A 63 4.27 19.68 11.14
N VAL A 64 4.16 19.09 12.35
CA VAL A 64 2.87 18.89 13.04
C VAL A 64 2.23 20.22 13.48
N ASN A 65 3.03 21.24 13.82
CA ASN A 65 2.54 22.56 14.22
C ASN A 65 1.83 23.27 13.06
N LYS A 66 0.56 23.62 13.21
CA LYS A 66 -0.29 24.20 12.16
C LYS A 66 0.33 25.44 11.48
N LYS A 67 0.87 26.38 12.25
CA LYS A 67 1.45 27.63 11.71
C LYS A 67 2.69 27.30 10.85
N LYS A 68 3.63 26.54 11.42
CA LYS A 68 4.84 26.10 10.69
C LYS A 68 4.50 25.24 9.47
N ARG A 69 3.41 24.45 9.55
CA ARG A 69 2.91 23.63 8.44
C ARG A 69 2.45 24.50 7.27
N GLN A 70 1.68 25.56 7.54
CA GLN A 70 1.24 26.51 6.51
C GLN A 70 2.39 27.30 5.89
N GLU A 71 3.34 27.78 6.70
CA GLU A 71 4.55 28.46 6.22
C GLU A 71 5.34 27.56 5.28
N LYS A 72 5.54 26.29 5.68
CA LYS A 72 6.30 25.33 4.88
C LYS A 72 5.57 24.89 3.60
N LEU A 73 4.25 24.78 3.64
CA LEU A 73 3.44 24.52 2.44
C LEU A 73 3.56 25.66 1.43
N ALA A 74 3.49 26.91 1.88
CA ALA A 74 3.68 28.08 1.02
C ALA A 74 5.10 28.16 0.41
N GLU A 75 6.13 27.66 1.11
CA GLU A 75 7.48 27.54 0.54
C GLU A 75 7.54 26.48 -0.57
N ILE A 76 6.88 25.32 -0.37
CA ILE A 76 6.79 24.25 -1.36
C ILE A 76 6.09 24.77 -2.62
N GLU A 77 4.96 25.44 -2.48
CA GLU A 77 4.15 25.98 -3.59
C GLU A 77 4.90 26.97 -4.46
N LYS A 78 5.92 27.67 -3.94
CA LYS A 78 6.75 28.58 -4.73
C LYS A 78 7.62 27.86 -5.77
N ASN A 79 8.02 26.63 -5.47
CA ASN A 79 8.94 25.84 -6.29
C ASN A 79 8.24 24.69 -7.01
N LEU A 80 6.91 24.46 -6.76
CA LEU A 80 6.14 23.36 -7.31
C LEU A 80 5.09 23.88 -8.29
N ASN A 81 5.22 23.52 -9.56
CA ASN A 81 4.24 23.75 -10.60
C ASN A 81 3.45 22.44 -10.85
N LEU A 82 2.14 22.44 -10.57
CA LEU A 82 1.24 21.32 -10.79
C LEU A 82 0.48 21.51 -12.11
N THR A 83 0.57 20.53 -13.01
CA THR A 83 0.02 20.67 -14.36
C THR A 83 -0.47 19.33 -14.94
N ASN A 84 -1.41 19.41 -15.89
CA ASN A 84 -1.77 18.33 -16.80
C ASN A 84 -1.37 18.61 -18.26
N GLU A 85 -0.57 19.64 -18.48
CA GLU A 85 -0.05 20.00 -19.79
C GLU A 85 1.40 19.51 -19.92
N GLU A 86 1.64 18.60 -20.86
CA GLU A 86 2.95 17.97 -21.08
C GLU A 86 4.03 18.97 -21.43
N GLU A 87 3.69 20.05 -22.16
CA GLU A 87 4.63 21.09 -22.59
C GLU A 87 5.41 21.74 -21.42
N ASN A 88 4.82 21.73 -20.21
CA ASN A 88 5.52 22.22 -19.01
C ASN A 88 6.73 21.37 -18.61
N LEU A 89 6.85 20.14 -19.15
CA LEU A 89 7.97 19.23 -18.90
C LEU A 89 9.19 19.53 -19.77
N LYS A 90 9.09 20.36 -20.80
CA LYS A 90 10.13 20.61 -21.81
C LYS A 90 11.48 21.07 -21.26
N ASN A 91 11.48 21.70 -20.09
CA ASN A 91 12.70 22.21 -19.46
C ASN A 91 13.26 21.28 -18.38
N ALA A 92 12.65 20.12 -18.15
CA ALA A 92 13.14 19.18 -17.16
C ALA A 92 14.54 18.67 -17.51
N ASP A 93 15.40 18.64 -16.50
CA ASP A 93 16.73 18.04 -16.53
C ASP A 93 16.69 16.61 -15.99
N VAL A 94 15.70 16.34 -15.14
CA VAL A 94 15.46 15.03 -14.52
C VAL A 94 13.99 14.69 -14.63
N PHE A 95 13.68 13.44 -15.00
CA PHE A 95 12.34 12.87 -14.94
C PHE A 95 12.25 11.76 -13.90
N LEU A 96 11.25 11.82 -13.03
CA LEU A 96 10.85 10.72 -12.15
C LEU A 96 9.52 10.14 -12.65
N ILE A 97 9.42 8.81 -12.67
CA ILE A 97 8.23 8.08 -13.12
C ILE A 97 7.57 7.43 -11.90
N ASP A 98 6.42 7.99 -11.48
CA ASP A 98 5.65 7.59 -10.29
C ASP A 98 4.21 7.18 -10.64
N VAL A 99 4.04 6.58 -11.81
CA VAL A 99 2.73 6.17 -12.30
C VAL A 99 2.29 4.82 -11.73
N PRO A 100 0.97 4.57 -11.62
CA PRO A 100 0.46 3.31 -11.15
C PRO A 100 0.78 2.17 -12.12
N THR A 101 1.07 0.99 -11.55
CA THR A 101 1.32 -0.25 -12.29
C THR A 101 0.39 -1.33 -11.73
N PRO A 102 -0.91 -1.36 -12.08
CA PRO A 102 -1.86 -2.35 -11.58
C PRO A 102 -1.64 -3.73 -12.21
N LEU A 103 -2.35 -4.74 -11.70
CA LEU A 103 -2.49 -6.02 -12.40
C LEU A 103 -3.71 -5.98 -13.33
N LYS A 104 -3.64 -6.72 -14.42
CA LYS A 104 -4.77 -7.09 -15.27
C LYS A 104 -5.66 -8.13 -14.53
N GLU A 105 -6.83 -8.44 -15.06
CA GLU A 105 -7.74 -9.44 -14.49
C GLU A 105 -7.12 -10.84 -14.40
N ASN A 106 -6.24 -11.19 -15.31
CA ASN A 106 -5.47 -12.43 -15.33
C ASN A 106 -4.21 -12.39 -14.44
N GLU A 107 -4.14 -11.45 -13.48
CA GLU A 107 -3.04 -11.26 -12.52
C GLU A 107 -1.66 -10.96 -13.16
N THR A 108 -1.60 -10.61 -14.45
CA THR A 108 -0.37 -10.17 -15.11
C THR A 108 -0.15 -8.65 -14.96
N PRO A 109 1.10 -8.13 -15.00
CA PRO A 109 1.37 -6.70 -14.95
C PRO A 109 0.67 -5.90 -16.04
N ASN A 110 0.04 -4.79 -15.68
CA ASN A 110 -0.47 -3.80 -16.62
C ASN A 110 0.46 -2.59 -16.60
N LEU A 111 1.30 -2.47 -17.63
CA LEU A 111 2.33 -1.43 -17.71
C LEU A 111 1.95 -0.29 -18.67
N VAL A 112 0.70 -0.24 -19.16
CA VAL A 112 0.24 0.77 -20.13
C VAL A 112 0.50 2.20 -19.65
N PHE A 113 0.32 2.49 -18.35
CA PHE A 113 0.59 3.83 -17.80
C PHE A 113 2.11 4.15 -17.84
N LEU A 114 2.95 3.18 -17.53
CA LEU A 114 4.40 3.31 -17.62
C LEU A 114 4.85 3.53 -19.08
N GLU A 115 4.33 2.73 -20.00
CA GLU A 115 4.62 2.82 -21.42
C GLU A 115 4.23 4.20 -21.99
N ASN A 116 3.04 4.68 -21.68
CA ASN A 116 2.57 6.00 -22.10
C ASN A 116 3.45 7.12 -21.51
N THR A 117 3.81 7.02 -20.23
CA THR A 117 4.70 7.98 -19.57
C THR A 117 6.09 8.01 -20.23
N CYS A 118 6.64 6.86 -20.61
CA CYS A 118 7.89 6.80 -21.35
C CYS A 118 7.78 7.52 -22.70
N LYS A 119 6.65 7.36 -23.41
CA LYS A 119 6.40 8.06 -24.69
C LYS A 119 6.31 9.58 -24.48
N THR A 120 5.63 10.05 -23.46
CA THR A 120 5.61 11.48 -23.10
C THR A 120 7.02 11.99 -22.82
N ILE A 121 7.82 11.29 -22.00
CA ILE A 121 9.20 11.68 -21.71
C ILE A 121 10.04 11.69 -22.97
N CYS A 122 9.88 10.71 -23.85
CA CYS A 122 10.60 10.57 -25.11
C CYS A 122 10.54 11.86 -25.96
N THR A 123 9.39 12.56 -25.96
CA THR A 123 9.20 13.82 -26.73
C THR A 123 10.04 14.98 -26.19
N PHE A 124 10.42 14.96 -24.92
CA PHE A 124 11.17 16.03 -24.24
C PHE A 124 12.59 15.61 -23.88
N LEU A 125 12.99 14.37 -24.17
CA LEU A 125 14.29 13.81 -23.80
C LEU A 125 15.42 14.54 -24.52
N LYS A 126 16.47 14.91 -23.79
CA LYS A 126 17.64 15.63 -24.30
C LYS A 126 18.93 14.94 -23.86
N LYS A 127 20.01 15.19 -24.57
CA LYS A 127 21.32 14.74 -24.12
C LYS A 127 21.67 15.29 -22.72
N GLY A 128 22.08 14.38 -21.84
CA GLY A 128 22.40 14.70 -20.47
C GLY A 128 21.22 14.66 -19.48
N THR A 129 20.00 14.36 -19.93
CA THR A 129 18.82 14.14 -19.06
C THR A 129 19.00 12.89 -18.22
N LEU A 130 18.51 12.91 -16.97
CA LEU A 130 18.42 11.75 -16.09
C LEU A 130 16.96 11.30 -16.01
N VAL A 131 16.69 10.03 -16.29
CA VAL A 131 15.37 9.40 -16.08
C VAL A 131 15.49 8.40 -14.92
N ILE A 132 14.60 8.51 -13.94
CA ILE A 132 14.53 7.62 -12.77
C ILE A 132 13.16 6.98 -12.73
N VAL A 133 13.10 5.67 -12.71
CA VAL A 133 11.86 4.91 -12.51
C VAL A 133 11.72 4.62 -11.02
N GLU A 134 10.59 5.04 -10.42
CA GLU A 134 10.23 4.70 -9.04
C GLU A 134 8.98 3.79 -9.00
N SER A 135 8.20 3.76 -10.08
CA SER A 135 7.05 2.86 -10.23
C SER A 135 7.44 1.40 -10.00
N THR A 136 6.58 0.65 -9.32
CA THR A 136 6.80 -0.76 -9.04
C THR A 136 6.74 -1.59 -10.32
N ILE A 137 7.84 -2.26 -10.67
CA ILE A 137 7.97 -3.14 -11.83
C ILE A 137 8.73 -4.42 -11.46
N TYR A 138 8.67 -5.44 -12.32
CA TYR A 138 9.43 -6.67 -12.09
C TYR A 138 10.92 -6.50 -12.45
N PRO A 139 11.84 -7.31 -11.88
CA PRO A 139 13.26 -7.24 -12.18
C PRO A 139 13.56 -7.40 -13.68
N GLY A 140 14.29 -6.45 -14.23
CA GLY A 140 14.64 -6.33 -15.65
C GLY A 140 13.68 -5.47 -16.47
N ALA A 141 12.54 -5.03 -15.93
CA ALA A 141 11.55 -4.27 -16.69
C ALA A 141 12.06 -2.89 -17.14
N THR A 142 12.94 -2.24 -16.38
CA THR A 142 13.57 -0.98 -16.82
C THR A 142 14.37 -1.20 -18.10
N GLN A 143 15.10 -2.30 -18.21
CA GLN A 143 15.88 -2.61 -19.41
C GLN A 143 15.00 -3.12 -20.57
N GLU A 144 14.01 -3.95 -20.27
CA GLU A 144 13.18 -4.63 -21.26
C GLU A 144 12.11 -3.73 -21.89
N ILE A 145 11.61 -2.73 -21.14
CA ILE A 145 10.45 -1.92 -21.54
C ILE A 145 10.81 -0.43 -21.54
N VAL A 146 11.30 0.12 -20.43
CA VAL A 146 11.51 1.56 -20.29
C VAL A 146 12.61 2.03 -21.23
N LYS A 147 13.76 1.35 -21.22
CA LYS A 147 14.91 1.71 -22.04
C LYS A 147 14.56 1.78 -23.53
N PRO A 148 13.98 0.73 -24.18
CA PRO A 148 13.65 0.79 -25.61
C PRO A 148 12.68 1.91 -25.97
N LEU A 149 11.66 2.18 -25.14
CA LEU A 149 10.70 3.25 -25.36
C LEU A 149 11.34 4.64 -25.30
N LEU A 150 12.29 4.86 -24.40
CA LEU A 150 13.01 6.13 -24.30
C LEU A 150 14.01 6.29 -25.48
N GLU A 151 14.59 5.20 -25.96
CA GLU A 151 15.50 5.18 -27.12
C GLU A 151 14.81 5.46 -28.46
N GLU A 152 13.46 5.41 -28.52
CA GLU A 152 12.68 5.89 -29.68
C GLU A 152 12.94 7.39 -29.98
N SER A 153 13.42 8.16 -28.99
CA SER A 153 13.90 9.53 -29.19
C SER A 153 15.12 9.66 -30.11
N GLY A 154 15.76 8.54 -30.47
CA GLY A 154 17.06 8.52 -31.17
C GLY A 154 18.28 8.72 -30.26
N LEU A 155 18.07 8.84 -28.95
CA LEU A 155 19.13 8.95 -27.94
C LEU A 155 19.40 7.58 -27.31
N CYS A 156 20.66 7.32 -26.95
CA CYS A 156 21.10 6.05 -26.37
C CYS A 156 21.24 6.14 -24.84
N ALA A 157 20.58 5.23 -24.12
CA ALA A 157 20.65 5.15 -22.67
C ALA A 157 22.06 4.79 -22.19
N GLY A 158 22.53 5.50 -21.18
CA GLY A 158 23.88 5.34 -20.62
C GLY A 158 24.99 6.07 -21.40
N THR A 159 24.69 6.63 -22.57
CA THR A 159 25.61 7.42 -23.40
C THR A 159 25.09 8.85 -23.58
N ASP A 160 23.89 8.99 -24.16
CA ASP A 160 23.32 10.32 -24.42
C ASP A 160 22.45 10.81 -23.26
N PHE A 161 21.75 9.89 -22.56
CA PHE A 161 21.00 10.19 -21.36
C PHE A 161 21.24 9.11 -20.28
N TYR A 162 20.89 9.44 -19.04
CA TYR A 162 21.09 8.57 -17.87
C TYR A 162 19.80 7.90 -17.49
N LEU A 163 19.87 6.60 -17.13
CA LEU A 163 18.71 5.81 -16.73
C LEU A 163 18.98 5.10 -15.40
N SER A 164 18.09 5.30 -14.43
CA SER A 164 18.20 4.74 -13.09
C SER A 164 16.86 4.17 -12.63
N PHE A 165 16.90 3.28 -11.67
CA PHE A 165 15.76 2.80 -10.91
C PHE A 165 15.96 3.06 -9.43
N SER A 166 14.93 3.56 -8.75
CA SER A 166 14.96 3.78 -7.31
C SER A 166 13.61 3.42 -6.71
N PRO A 167 13.49 2.26 -6.04
CA PRO A 167 12.21 1.82 -5.48
C PRO A 167 11.70 2.80 -4.43
N GLU A 168 10.40 3.13 -4.48
CA GLU A 168 9.76 3.83 -3.39
C GLU A 168 9.31 2.84 -2.31
N ARG A 169 9.62 3.17 -1.04
CA ARG A 169 9.49 2.28 0.11
C ARG A 169 8.66 2.89 1.25
N ILE A 170 7.86 3.92 0.95
CA ILE A 170 6.99 4.58 1.92
C ILE A 170 5.94 3.61 2.48
N ASP A 171 5.67 3.72 3.79
CA ASP A 171 4.54 3.08 4.46
C ASP A 171 3.51 4.15 4.83
N PRO A 172 2.43 4.32 4.07
CA PRO A 172 1.42 5.33 4.34
C PRO A 172 0.86 5.22 5.76
N GLY A 173 0.78 6.36 6.45
CA GLY A 173 0.34 6.42 7.85
C GLY A 173 1.44 6.13 8.89
N ASN A 174 2.67 5.84 8.48
CA ASN A 174 3.80 5.65 9.39
C ASN A 174 4.35 7.01 9.85
N LYS A 175 4.08 7.36 11.11
CA LYS A 175 4.50 8.65 11.70
C LYS A 175 5.97 8.68 12.12
N LYS A 176 6.63 7.52 12.22
CA LYS A 176 8.03 7.42 12.66
C LYS A 176 9.01 7.58 11.50
N TRP A 177 8.67 7.03 10.34
CA TRP A 177 9.52 6.97 9.17
C TRP A 177 8.90 7.79 8.03
N GLY A 178 9.23 9.07 7.97
CA GLY A 178 8.91 9.92 6.81
C GLY A 178 9.87 9.66 5.64
N LEU A 179 9.53 10.15 4.46
CA LEU A 179 10.30 9.97 3.21
C LEU A 179 11.79 10.34 3.36
N GLU A 180 12.09 11.40 4.08
CA GLU A 180 13.47 11.89 4.28
C GLU A 180 14.36 10.90 5.04
N LYS A 181 13.76 10.05 5.88
CA LYS A 181 14.46 9.11 6.78
C LYS A 181 14.55 7.69 6.23
N ILE A 182 13.78 7.37 5.20
CA ILE A 182 13.83 6.04 4.57
C ILE A 182 15.04 6.02 3.62
N PRO A 183 16.03 5.13 3.81
CA PRO A 183 17.17 5.03 2.91
C PRO A 183 16.72 4.79 1.47
N LYS A 184 17.19 5.56 0.51
CA LYS A 184 16.84 5.44 -0.90
C LYS A 184 17.81 4.51 -1.61
N ILE A 185 17.32 3.43 -2.22
CA ILE A 185 18.11 2.50 -3.04
C ILE A 185 18.23 3.08 -4.43
N VAL A 186 19.41 3.02 -5.05
CA VAL A 186 19.64 3.53 -6.41
C VAL A 186 20.42 2.52 -7.23
N GLY A 187 19.79 1.99 -8.28
CA GLY A 187 20.43 1.26 -9.36
C GLY A 187 20.49 2.10 -10.64
N GLY A 188 21.38 1.79 -11.55
CA GLY A 188 21.49 2.50 -12.82
C GLY A 188 22.03 1.61 -13.93
N ILE A 189 21.79 2.02 -15.17
CA ILE A 189 22.27 1.30 -16.35
C ILE A 189 23.81 1.29 -16.43
N ASN A 190 24.45 2.27 -15.80
CA ASN A 190 25.91 2.35 -15.63
C ASN A 190 26.24 3.18 -14.37
N LYS A 191 27.52 3.19 -14.03
CA LYS A 191 28.02 3.91 -12.85
C LYS A 191 27.66 5.41 -12.86
N GLN A 192 27.69 6.06 -14.01
CA GLN A 192 27.39 7.49 -14.12
C GLN A 192 25.92 7.79 -13.81
N SER A 193 25.01 6.94 -14.25
CA SER A 193 23.58 7.01 -13.90
C SER A 193 23.36 6.85 -12.39
N VAL A 194 24.03 5.88 -11.76
CA VAL A 194 23.98 5.68 -10.30
C VAL A 194 24.53 6.90 -9.56
N ASP A 195 25.68 7.44 -9.97
CA ASP A 195 26.33 8.58 -9.30
C ASP A 195 25.43 9.84 -9.37
N LEU A 196 24.78 10.10 -10.52
CA LEU A 196 23.88 11.25 -10.69
C LEU A 196 22.61 11.11 -9.87
N ALA A 197 21.94 9.97 -9.96
CA ALA A 197 20.72 9.72 -9.19
C ALA A 197 21.00 9.73 -7.68
N SER A 198 22.11 9.14 -7.23
CA SER A 198 22.54 9.19 -5.83
C SER A 198 22.82 10.61 -5.36
N SER A 199 23.50 11.43 -6.19
CA SER A 199 23.74 12.84 -5.87
C SER A 199 22.43 13.64 -5.76
N LEU A 200 21.43 13.34 -6.60
CA LEU A 200 20.13 13.97 -6.56
C LEU A 200 19.38 13.62 -5.27
N PHE A 201 19.23 12.33 -4.98
CA PHE A 201 18.52 11.89 -3.79
C PHE A 201 19.19 12.31 -2.48
N SER A 202 20.53 12.40 -2.44
CA SER A 202 21.26 12.91 -1.26
C SER A 202 20.92 14.37 -0.89
N LYS A 203 20.21 15.11 -1.76
CA LYS A 203 19.71 16.45 -1.46
C LYS A 203 18.38 16.42 -0.66
N ILE A 204 17.67 15.30 -0.69
CA ILE A 204 16.31 15.21 -0.15
C ILE A 204 16.12 14.10 0.89
N VAL A 205 17.03 13.13 0.98
CA VAL A 205 16.97 12.04 1.98
C VAL A 205 18.29 11.93 2.75
N GLU A 206 18.21 11.42 3.98
CA GLU A 206 19.37 11.28 4.88
C GLU A 206 20.39 10.23 4.38
N THR A 207 19.92 9.18 3.73
CA THR A 207 20.76 8.04 3.32
C THR A 207 20.41 7.57 1.92
N VAL A 208 21.43 7.41 1.06
CA VAL A 208 21.31 6.79 -0.26
C VAL A 208 22.21 5.56 -0.32
N ILE A 209 21.70 4.47 -0.81
CA ILE A 209 22.38 3.18 -0.93
C ILE A 209 22.49 2.84 -2.43
N PRO A 210 23.61 3.11 -3.09
CA PRO A 210 23.83 2.68 -4.46
C PRO A 210 23.99 1.17 -4.53
N VAL A 211 23.40 0.56 -5.58
CA VAL A 211 23.52 -0.87 -5.88
C VAL A 211 24.09 -1.10 -7.27
N SER A 212 24.51 -2.33 -7.56
CA SER A 212 25.32 -2.69 -8.72
C SER A 212 24.58 -2.60 -10.06
N SER A 213 23.25 -2.76 -10.07
CA SER A 213 22.46 -2.73 -11.32
C SER A 213 21.01 -2.27 -11.09
N LEU A 214 20.29 -2.03 -12.20
CA LEU A 214 18.86 -1.76 -12.21
C LEU A 214 18.07 -2.93 -11.59
N GLU A 215 18.42 -4.15 -11.97
CA GLU A 215 17.73 -5.39 -11.53
C GLU A 215 17.89 -5.61 -10.03
N VAL A 216 19.03 -5.28 -9.45
CA VAL A 216 19.24 -5.36 -7.99
C VAL A 216 18.32 -4.37 -7.27
N ALA A 217 18.19 -3.15 -7.78
CA ALA A 217 17.30 -2.14 -7.18
C ALA A 217 15.81 -2.55 -7.30
N GLU A 218 15.39 -3.03 -8.48
CA GLU A 218 14.05 -3.55 -8.73
C GLU A 218 13.73 -4.74 -7.83
N SER A 219 14.67 -5.70 -7.72
CA SER A 219 14.54 -6.90 -6.88
C SER A 219 14.45 -6.57 -5.39
N THR A 220 15.12 -5.53 -4.92
CA THR A 220 15.12 -5.13 -3.51
C THR A 220 13.70 -4.86 -3.02
N LYS A 221 12.91 -4.07 -3.75
CA LYS A 221 11.52 -3.80 -3.40
C LYS A 221 10.65 -5.06 -3.44
N MET A 222 10.85 -5.88 -4.47
CA MET A 222 10.11 -7.14 -4.61
C MET A 222 10.38 -8.06 -3.43
N LEU A 223 11.65 -8.20 -3.03
CA LEU A 223 12.06 -9.02 -1.89
C LEU A 223 11.42 -8.54 -0.57
N GLU A 224 11.43 -7.23 -0.30
CA GLU A 224 10.84 -6.66 0.92
C GLU A 224 9.33 -6.96 1.03
N ASN A 225 8.59 -6.76 -0.05
CA ASN A 225 7.15 -6.98 -0.07
C ASN A 225 6.81 -8.48 -0.07
N LEU A 226 7.60 -9.28 -0.77
CA LEU A 226 7.47 -10.74 -0.76
C LEU A 226 7.74 -11.31 0.64
N PHE A 227 8.82 -10.87 1.31
CA PHE A 227 9.12 -11.28 2.68
C PHE A 227 7.91 -11.06 3.60
N ARG A 228 7.26 -9.89 3.51
CA ARG A 228 6.05 -9.61 4.29
C ARG A 228 4.89 -10.51 3.91
N SER A 229 4.63 -10.68 2.61
CA SER A 229 3.53 -11.52 2.10
C SER A 229 3.66 -12.97 2.54
N VAL A 230 4.85 -13.54 2.41
CA VAL A 230 5.15 -14.94 2.77
C VAL A 230 5.04 -15.16 4.28
N ASN A 231 5.57 -14.26 5.10
CA ASN A 231 5.49 -14.41 6.55
C ASN A 231 4.06 -14.25 7.07
N ILE A 232 3.23 -13.39 6.45
CA ILE A 232 1.81 -13.31 6.77
C ILE A 232 1.11 -14.63 6.38
N ALA A 233 1.40 -15.19 5.20
CA ALA A 233 0.83 -16.46 4.77
C ALA A 233 1.19 -17.60 5.71
N LEU A 234 2.45 -17.69 6.12
CA LEU A 234 2.92 -18.67 7.10
C LEU A 234 2.10 -18.60 8.40
N ILE A 235 1.93 -17.40 8.95
CA ILE A 235 1.17 -17.23 10.21
C ILE A 235 -0.33 -17.47 9.99
N ASN A 236 -0.89 -17.08 8.85
CA ASN A 236 -2.28 -17.40 8.50
C ASN A 236 -2.50 -18.92 8.42
N ASP A 237 -1.60 -19.65 7.82
CA ASP A 237 -1.73 -21.11 7.71
C ASP A 237 -1.54 -21.81 9.06
N LEU A 238 -0.48 -21.44 9.79
CA LEU A 238 -0.24 -21.95 11.15
C LEU A 238 -1.41 -21.62 12.10
N SER A 239 -2.08 -20.49 11.95
CA SER A 239 -3.20 -20.13 12.80
C SER A 239 -4.38 -21.10 12.68
N LYS A 240 -4.64 -21.62 11.47
CA LYS A 240 -5.66 -22.66 11.24
C LYS A 240 -5.28 -23.99 11.88
N PHE A 241 -4.00 -24.35 11.81
CA PHE A 241 -3.49 -25.57 12.43
C PHE A 241 -3.50 -25.46 13.96
N PHE A 242 -2.98 -24.38 14.53
CA PHE A 242 -2.94 -24.16 15.97
C PHE A 242 -4.33 -24.12 16.59
N GLU A 243 -5.31 -23.49 15.92
CA GLU A 243 -6.69 -23.51 16.36
C GLU A 243 -7.23 -24.94 16.51
N LYS A 244 -6.96 -25.83 15.53
CA LYS A 244 -7.36 -27.25 15.60
C LYS A 244 -6.67 -28.00 16.73
N MET A 245 -5.47 -27.60 17.10
CA MET A 245 -4.69 -28.19 18.19
C MET A 245 -5.03 -27.61 19.57
N GLY A 246 -5.95 -26.65 19.65
CA GLY A 246 -6.25 -25.96 20.90
C GLY A 246 -5.18 -24.98 21.37
N ILE A 247 -4.36 -24.46 20.46
CA ILE A 247 -3.23 -23.54 20.73
C ILE A 247 -3.62 -22.13 20.34
N ASP A 248 -3.39 -21.17 21.25
CA ASP A 248 -3.55 -19.74 20.96
C ASP A 248 -2.36 -19.22 20.14
N THR A 249 -2.62 -18.88 18.86
CA THR A 249 -1.59 -18.36 17.94
C THR A 249 -1.03 -17.03 18.41
N TRP A 250 -1.86 -16.16 18.98
CA TRP A 250 -1.44 -14.82 19.44
C TRP A 250 -0.50 -14.91 20.65
N GLU A 251 -0.80 -15.79 21.59
CA GLU A 251 0.09 -16.09 22.73
C GLU A 251 1.40 -16.71 22.25
N THR A 252 1.32 -17.65 21.31
CA THR A 252 2.50 -18.28 20.70
C THR A 252 3.42 -17.25 20.04
N ILE A 253 2.85 -16.29 19.27
CA ILE A 253 3.63 -15.21 18.64
C ILE A 253 4.24 -14.32 19.71
N ALA A 254 3.48 -13.95 20.76
CA ALA A 254 4.00 -13.13 21.85
C ALA A 254 5.18 -13.82 22.55
N ALA A 255 5.06 -15.10 22.84
CA ALA A 255 6.14 -15.90 23.42
C ALA A 255 7.37 -15.97 22.50
N ALA A 256 7.17 -16.25 21.20
CA ALA A 256 8.26 -16.29 20.21
C ALA A 256 8.96 -14.93 20.06
N SER A 257 8.23 -13.83 20.21
CA SER A 257 8.76 -12.46 20.14
C SER A 257 9.67 -12.09 21.31
N SER A 258 9.67 -12.87 22.39
CA SER A 258 10.61 -12.70 23.51
C SER A 258 12.05 -13.04 23.13
N LYS A 259 12.25 -13.80 22.04
CA LYS A 259 13.58 -14.10 21.52
C LYS A 259 14.16 -12.85 20.83
N PRO A 260 15.31 -12.32 21.24
CA PRO A 260 15.82 -11.02 20.79
C PRO A 260 16.41 -11.05 19.36
N PHE A 261 16.46 -12.20 18.70
CA PHE A 261 17.03 -12.36 17.36
C PHE A 261 16.32 -13.48 16.57
N GLY A 262 16.38 -13.40 15.24
CA GLY A 262 15.92 -14.45 14.33
C GLY A 262 14.39 -14.67 14.30
N PHE A 263 13.60 -13.78 14.90
CA PHE A 263 12.15 -13.78 14.81
C PHE A 263 11.64 -12.35 14.59
N LEU A 264 10.82 -12.17 13.57
CA LEU A 264 10.11 -10.93 13.30
C LEU A 264 8.60 -11.23 13.34
N PRO A 265 7.85 -10.68 14.31
CA PRO A 265 6.46 -11.04 14.51
C PRO A 265 5.59 -10.62 13.32
N HIS A 266 4.80 -11.55 12.83
CA HIS A 266 3.66 -11.35 11.95
C HIS A 266 2.43 -11.94 12.63
N TYR A 267 1.25 -11.44 12.29
CA TYR A 267 0.01 -11.80 12.97
C TYR A 267 -1.01 -12.35 11.97
N PRO A 268 -1.86 -13.30 12.40
CA PRO A 268 -2.93 -13.78 11.53
C PRO A 268 -3.96 -12.68 11.28
N GLY A 269 -4.66 -12.79 10.17
CA GLY A 269 -5.67 -11.81 9.79
C GLY A 269 -6.57 -12.30 8.67
N PRO A 270 -7.57 -11.50 8.29
CA PRO A 270 -8.59 -11.89 7.31
C PRO A 270 -8.09 -11.89 5.86
N GLY A 271 -6.79 -11.77 5.65
CA GLY A 271 -6.14 -11.64 4.36
C GLY A 271 -5.29 -10.38 4.26
N VAL A 272 -4.67 -10.19 3.12
CA VAL A 272 -3.77 -9.06 2.83
C VAL A 272 -4.44 -8.10 1.86
N GLY A 273 -4.47 -6.81 2.22
CA GLY A 273 -5.01 -5.73 1.39
C GLY A 273 -3.97 -4.67 1.05
N GLY A 274 -4.43 -3.59 0.43
CA GLY A 274 -3.61 -2.47 0.01
C GLY A 274 -3.06 -2.60 -1.40
N HIS A 275 -2.19 -1.66 -1.76
CA HIS A 275 -1.71 -1.55 -3.14
C HIS A 275 -0.56 -2.51 -3.48
N CYS A 276 0.37 -2.75 -2.54
CA CYS A 276 1.64 -3.42 -2.84
C CYS A 276 1.63 -4.91 -2.51
N ILE A 277 1.38 -5.27 -1.24
CA ILE A 277 1.57 -6.66 -0.75
C ILE A 277 0.74 -7.70 -1.52
N PRO A 278 -0.54 -7.47 -1.87
CA PRO A 278 -1.33 -8.45 -2.64
C PRO A 278 -1.02 -8.43 -4.14
N LYS A 279 -0.15 -7.54 -4.63
CA LYS A 279 0.16 -7.36 -6.04
C LYS A 279 1.57 -7.82 -6.41
N ASP A 280 2.57 -7.42 -5.63
CA ASP A 280 3.98 -7.57 -5.99
C ASP A 280 4.45 -9.03 -6.14
N PRO A 281 3.90 -10.03 -5.41
CA PRO A 281 4.19 -11.45 -5.70
C PRO A 281 3.89 -11.82 -7.15
N PHE A 282 2.79 -11.33 -7.74
CA PHE A 282 2.41 -11.64 -9.12
C PHE A 282 3.35 -11.02 -10.17
N TYR A 283 4.04 -9.94 -9.84
CA TYR A 283 5.10 -9.37 -10.68
C TYR A 283 6.29 -10.33 -10.78
N LEU A 284 6.69 -10.94 -9.66
CA LEU A 284 7.77 -11.94 -9.63
C LEU A 284 7.35 -13.24 -10.31
N LEU A 285 6.13 -13.74 -10.04
CA LEU A 285 5.58 -14.94 -10.69
C LEU A 285 5.53 -14.75 -12.21
N TYR A 286 5.06 -13.60 -12.68
CA TYR A 286 5.06 -13.28 -14.11
C TYR A 286 6.46 -13.32 -14.73
N LYS A 287 7.46 -12.72 -14.07
CA LYS A 287 8.84 -12.71 -14.56
C LYS A 287 9.48 -14.09 -14.49
N ALA A 288 9.25 -14.84 -13.44
CA ALA A 288 9.73 -16.21 -13.27
C ALA A 288 9.19 -17.10 -14.42
N ASN A 289 7.90 -17.07 -14.66
CA ASN A 289 7.26 -17.82 -15.77
C ASN A 289 7.85 -17.44 -17.14
N LYS A 290 8.06 -16.16 -17.41
CA LYS A 290 8.75 -15.70 -18.62
C LYS A 290 10.18 -16.23 -18.76
N SER A 291 10.84 -16.45 -17.64
CA SER A 291 12.23 -16.97 -17.57
C SER A 291 12.28 -18.50 -17.53
N GLY A 292 11.15 -19.20 -17.65
CA GLY A 292 11.06 -20.65 -17.59
C GLY A 292 11.28 -21.24 -16.20
N THR A 293 11.07 -20.45 -15.13
CA THR A 293 11.24 -20.84 -13.74
C THR A 293 9.94 -20.67 -12.97
N ASN A 294 9.63 -21.57 -12.05
CA ASN A 294 8.48 -21.44 -11.15
C ASN A 294 8.93 -21.02 -9.73
N LEU A 295 8.12 -20.20 -9.09
CA LEU A 295 8.29 -19.82 -7.67
C LEU A 295 7.12 -20.39 -6.86
N GLU A 296 7.04 -21.72 -6.76
CA GLU A 296 5.95 -22.48 -6.13
C GLU A 296 5.62 -21.97 -4.72
N PHE A 297 6.64 -21.74 -3.90
CA PHE A 297 6.45 -21.22 -2.54
C PHE A 297 5.78 -19.84 -2.49
N VAL A 298 6.09 -18.98 -3.45
CA VAL A 298 5.49 -17.63 -3.57
C VAL A 298 4.03 -17.73 -4.02
N GLU A 299 3.76 -18.64 -4.96
CA GLU A 299 2.42 -18.89 -5.47
C GLU A 299 1.50 -19.42 -4.37
N GLU A 300 1.97 -20.41 -3.60
CA GLU A 300 1.23 -20.97 -2.46
C GLU A 300 0.97 -19.92 -1.38
N ALA A 301 1.97 -19.12 -1.02
CA ALA A 301 1.80 -18.02 -0.05
C ALA A 301 0.75 -17.00 -0.51
N ALA A 302 0.75 -16.64 -1.81
CA ALA A 302 -0.25 -15.74 -2.37
C ALA A 302 -1.66 -16.36 -2.31
N ALA A 303 -1.79 -17.65 -2.61
CA ALA A 303 -3.05 -18.40 -2.55
C ALA A 303 -3.59 -18.47 -1.10
N ILE A 304 -2.73 -18.77 -0.12
CA ILE A 304 -3.12 -18.77 1.31
C ILE A 304 -3.72 -17.43 1.71
N ASN A 305 -3.01 -16.34 1.44
CA ASN A 305 -3.48 -14.99 1.80
C ASN A 305 -4.78 -14.61 1.07
N LYS A 306 -4.92 -14.98 -0.20
CA LYS A 306 -6.12 -14.73 -1.02
C LYS A 306 -7.36 -15.46 -0.49
N ASN A 307 -7.17 -16.62 0.12
CA ASN A 307 -8.24 -17.47 0.65
C ASN A 307 -8.65 -17.13 2.10
N MET A 308 -7.93 -16.28 2.81
CA MET A 308 -8.27 -15.92 4.20
C MET A 308 -9.65 -15.28 4.37
N PRO A 309 -10.15 -14.44 3.46
CA PRO A 309 -11.52 -13.92 3.58
C PRO A 309 -12.59 -15.04 3.60
N LEU A 310 -12.38 -16.11 2.83
CA LEU A 310 -13.28 -17.26 2.83
C LEU A 310 -13.17 -18.06 4.14
N TYR A 311 -11.98 -18.11 4.72
CA TYR A 311 -11.80 -18.68 6.06
C TYR A 311 -12.52 -17.87 7.14
N VAL A 312 -12.59 -16.54 7.03
CA VAL A 312 -13.43 -15.71 7.92
C VAL A 312 -14.91 -16.11 7.82
N ILE A 313 -15.44 -16.33 6.61
CA ILE A 313 -16.82 -16.79 6.41
C ILE A 313 -17.02 -18.17 7.07
N TYR A 314 -16.08 -19.08 6.93
CA TYR A 314 -16.12 -20.37 7.62
C TYR A 314 -16.15 -20.19 9.15
N LEU A 315 -15.37 -19.26 9.73
CA LEU A 315 -15.43 -18.96 11.16
C LEU A 315 -16.79 -18.37 11.57
N VAL A 316 -17.38 -17.50 10.75
CA VAL A 316 -18.73 -16.97 10.97
C VAL A 316 -19.75 -18.10 11.02
N GLU A 317 -19.72 -19.00 10.03
CA GLU A 317 -20.63 -20.16 9.99
C GLU A 317 -20.45 -21.07 11.20
N LYS A 318 -19.19 -21.39 11.55
CA LYS A 318 -18.85 -22.22 12.71
C LYS A 318 -19.38 -21.61 14.02
N THR A 319 -19.27 -20.29 14.17
CA THR A 319 -19.71 -19.58 15.38
C THR A 319 -21.23 -19.50 15.46
N LEU A 320 -21.92 -19.26 14.34
CA LEU A 320 -23.39 -19.25 14.27
C LEU A 320 -24.00 -20.59 14.63
N LYS A 321 -23.35 -21.71 14.28
CA LYS A 321 -23.81 -23.06 14.67
C LYS A 321 -23.89 -23.26 16.19
N LEU A 322 -23.08 -22.55 16.98
CA LEU A 322 -23.16 -22.56 18.44
C LEU A 322 -24.46 -21.92 18.95
N CYS A 323 -25.05 -21.04 18.15
CA CYS A 323 -26.34 -20.40 18.43
C CYS A 323 -27.53 -21.09 17.73
N ASN A 324 -27.33 -22.27 17.12
CA ASN A 324 -28.32 -22.96 16.29
C ASN A 324 -28.84 -22.09 15.12
N LYS A 325 -27.96 -21.26 14.53
CA LYS A 325 -28.26 -20.37 13.39
C LYS A 325 -27.47 -20.75 12.16
N THR A 326 -28.02 -20.39 10.99
CA THR A 326 -27.34 -20.57 9.70
C THR A 326 -26.95 -19.20 9.09
N LEU A 327 -26.08 -19.19 8.11
CA LEU A 327 -25.73 -17.96 7.39
C LEU A 327 -26.95 -17.31 6.72
N ARG A 328 -27.90 -18.11 6.20
CA ARG A 328 -29.10 -17.61 5.48
C ARG A 328 -30.09 -16.91 6.39
N ASP A 329 -30.25 -17.43 7.60
CA ASP A 329 -31.27 -16.98 8.57
C ASP A 329 -30.72 -15.92 9.53
N SER A 330 -29.46 -15.48 9.32
CA SER A 330 -28.77 -14.54 10.21
C SER A 330 -28.67 -13.16 9.62
N SER A 331 -28.64 -12.17 10.49
CA SER A 331 -28.31 -10.79 10.22
C SER A 331 -26.88 -10.46 10.64
N PHE A 332 -26.19 -9.64 9.85
CA PHE A 332 -24.77 -9.39 10.03
C PHE A 332 -24.45 -7.91 10.21
N ALA A 333 -23.44 -7.64 11.04
CA ALA A 333 -22.69 -6.40 11.05
C ALA A 333 -21.22 -6.68 10.69
N VAL A 334 -20.67 -5.98 9.70
CA VAL A 334 -19.23 -6.02 9.39
C VAL A 334 -18.63 -4.68 9.78
N LEU A 335 -17.64 -4.72 10.66
CA LEU A 335 -16.97 -3.55 11.21
C LEU A 335 -15.55 -3.41 10.66
N GLY A 336 -15.29 -2.28 9.98
CA GLY A 336 -14.04 -1.99 9.28
C GLY A 336 -14.01 -2.58 7.88
N VAL A 337 -13.94 -1.71 6.87
CA VAL A 337 -13.86 -2.11 5.45
C VAL A 337 -12.64 -1.57 4.72
N THR A 338 -11.84 -0.70 5.36
CA THR A 338 -10.50 -0.35 4.87
C THR A 338 -9.56 -1.55 4.99
N TYR A 339 -8.37 -1.49 4.40
CA TYR A 339 -7.44 -2.62 4.48
C TYR A 339 -6.54 -2.61 5.73
N LYS A 340 -6.40 -1.46 6.39
CA LYS A 340 -5.49 -1.25 7.51
C LYS A 340 -6.11 -0.30 8.54
N ARG A 341 -5.79 -0.52 9.82
CA ARG A 341 -6.18 0.35 10.94
C ARG A 341 -5.84 1.81 10.66
N ASP A 342 -6.82 2.70 10.87
CA ASP A 342 -6.70 4.15 10.85
C ASP A 342 -6.11 4.74 9.55
N VAL A 343 -6.27 4.01 8.44
CA VAL A 343 -5.84 4.42 7.09
C VAL A 343 -7.03 4.37 6.14
N LEU A 344 -7.37 5.51 5.53
CA LEU A 344 -8.41 5.59 4.49
C LEU A 344 -7.89 5.01 3.18
N ASP A 345 -7.92 3.69 3.07
CA ASP A 345 -7.60 2.98 1.84
C ASP A 345 -8.38 1.68 1.75
N ILE A 346 -9.22 1.57 0.73
CA ILE A 346 -10.08 0.41 0.47
C ILE A 346 -9.55 -0.50 -0.64
N ARG A 347 -8.37 -0.18 -1.20
CA ARG A 347 -7.82 -0.93 -2.31
C ARG A 347 -7.52 -2.37 -1.91
N ARG A 348 -8.10 -3.32 -2.64
CA ARG A 348 -7.92 -4.77 -2.43
C ARG A 348 -8.15 -5.21 -0.97
N THR A 349 -9.04 -4.53 -0.25
CA THR A 349 -9.37 -4.93 1.12
C THR A 349 -9.98 -6.32 1.16
N PRO A 350 -9.55 -7.21 2.08
CA PRO A 350 -10.18 -8.50 2.32
C PRO A 350 -11.66 -8.38 2.70
N SER A 351 -12.04 -7.28 3.34
CA SER A 351 -13.42 -7.01 3.76
C SER A 351 -14.39 -6.99 2.57
N LYS A 352 -13.94 -6.54 1.37
CA LYS A 352 -14.76 -6.58 0.15
C LYS A 352 -15.24 -8.00 -0.15
N THR A 353 -14.35 -8.98 -0.11
CA THR A 353 -14.71 -10.37 -0.36
C THR A 353 -15.72 -10.89 0.68
N VAL A 354 -15.46 -10.63 1.96
CA VAL A 354 -16.38 -11.07 3.05
C VAL A 354 -17.75 -10.43 2.89
N VAL A 355 -17.81 -9.10 2.67
CA VAL A 355 -19.09 -8.40 2.47
C VAL A 355 -19.82 -8.93 1.23
N THR A 356 -19.13 -9.07 0.10
CA THR A 356 -19.74 -9.54 -1.16
C THR A 356 -20.31 -10.96 -1.00
N GLU A 357 -19.57 -11.87 -0.36
CA GLU A 357 -20.05 -13.23 -0.17
C GLU A 357 -21.24 -13.28 0.83
N LEU A 358 -21.18 -12.53 1.92
CA LEU A 358 -22.31 -12.45 2.85
C LEU A 358 -23.56 -11.81 2.22
N CYS A 359 -23.41 -10.81 1.35
CA CYS A 359 -24.52 -10.21 0.59
C CYS A 359 -25.24 -11.21 -0.34
N LYS A 360 -24.53 -12.21 -0.88
CA LYS A 360 -25.13 -13.27 -1.70
C LYS A 360 -26.01 -14.21 -0.87
N ILE A 361 -25.71 -14.35 0.42
CA ILE A 361 -26.34 -15.33 1.32
C ILE A 361 -27.45 -14.68 2.13
N SER A 362 -27.24 -13.49 2.66
CA SER A 362 -28.19 -12.76 3.51
C SER A 362 -28.48 -11.35 2.98
N LYS A 363 -29.76 -10.96 3.00
CA LYS A 363 -30.19 -9.59 2.66
C LYS A 363 -30.12 -8.62 3.85
N ASN A 364 -29.79 -9.12 5.05
CA ASN A 364 -29.73 -8.32 6.27
C ASN A 364 -28.27 -8.13 6.74
N LEU A 365 -27.47 -7.53 5.88
CA LEU A 365 -26.07 -7.16 6.14
C LEU A 365 -25.95 -5.64 6.24
N MET A 366 -25.34 -5.17 7.32
CA MET A 366 -24.94 -3.78 7.50
C MET A 366 -23.43 -3.71 7.72
N ILE A 367 -22.83 -2.61 7.29
CA ILE A 367 -21.41 -2.36 7.50
C ILE A 367 -21.20 -0.99 8.14
N PHE A 368 -20.09 -0.84 8.85
CA PHE A 368 -19.63 0.43 9.38
C PHE A 368 -18.10 0.53 9.32
N ASP A 369 -17.62 1.64 8.80
CA ASP A 369 -16.21 2.01 8.88
C ASP A 369 -16.11 3.49 9.26
N PRO A 370 -15.27 3.89 10.23
CA PRO A 370 -15.18 5.29 10.67
C PRO A 370 -14.52 6.22 9.65
N LEU A 371 -13.91 5.69 8.59
CA LEU A 371 -13.10 6.46 7.64
C LEU A 371 -13.72 6.53 6.23
N THR A 372 -14.70 5.68 5.90
CA THR A 372 -15.27 5.61 4.55
C THR A 372 -16.73 5.21 4.56
N ASP A 373 -17.48 5.73 3.60
CA ASP A 373 -18.88 5.34 3.34
C ASP A 373 -18.98 4.24 2.26
N GLU A 374 -17.87 3.60 1.88
CA GLU A 374 -17.89 2.49 0.92
C GLU A 374 -18.70 1.31 1.47
N THR A 375 -19.61 0.78 0.67
CA THR A 375 -20.57 -0.24 1.14
C THR A 375 -20.36 -1.63 0.54
N PHE A 376 -19.64 -1.76 -0.55
CA PHE A 376 -19.52 -3.01 -1.32
C PHE A 376 -20.85 -3.71 -1.59
N GLY A 377 -21.95 -2.92 -1.72
CA GLY A 377 -23.29 -3.42 -1.97
C GLY A 377 -24.13 -3.73 -0.72
N ALA A 378 -23.60 -3.55 0.49
CA ALA A 378 -24.34 -3.65 1.74
C ALA A 378 -25.00 -2.30 2.12
N LYS A 379 -25.74 -2.28 3.24
CA LYS A 379 -26.23 -1.05 3.86
C LYS A 379 -25.20 -0.51 4.85
N THR A 380 -25.11 0.82 4.99
CA THR A 380 -24.30 1.47 6.03
C THR A 380 -25.16 2.39 6.89
N SER A 381 -24.73 2.61 8.13
CA SER A 381 -25.36 3.52 9.08
C SER A 381 -24.36 3.87 10.19
N THR A 382 -24.83 4.44 11.31
CA THR A 382 -24.00 4.64 12.50
C THR A 382 -23.53 3.30 13.08
N LEU A 383 -22.49 3.32 13.91
CA LEU A 383 -21.99 2.10 14.59
C LEU A 383 -23.12 1.42 15.36
N ASP A 384 -23.88 2.17 16.15
CA ASP A 384 -24.95 1.65 17.02
C ASP A 384 -26.08 0.99 16.21
N GLU A 385 -26.54 1.63 15.15
CA GLU A 385 -27.55 1.04 14.25
C GLU A 385 -27.04 -0.18 13.50
N THR A 386 -25.77 -0.16 13.13
CA THR A 386 -25.12 -1.27 12.41
C THR A 386 -25.07 -2.53 13.26
N ILE A 387 -24.73 -2.42 14.54
CA ILE A 387 -24.61 -3.58 15.43
C ILE A 387 -25.94 -3.99 16.10
N LYS A 388 -26.93 -3.10 16.19
CA LYS A 388 -28.17 -3.32 16.93
C LYS A 388 -28.95 -4.51 16.42
N GLY A 389 -29.21 -5.47 17.31
CA GLY A 389 -30.05 -6.66 17.06
C GLY A 389 -29.47 -7.63 16.03
N LYS A 390 -28.16 -7.58 15.79
CA LYS A 390 -27.50 -8.49 14.83
C LYS A 390 -27.22 -9.85 15.45
N ASP A 391 -27.34 -10.88 14.60
CA ASP A 391 -27.02 -12.25 14.98
C ASP A 391 -25.51 -12.49 14.99
N CYS A 392 -24.77 -11.84 14.10
CA CYS A 392 -23.31 -11.95 14.06
C CYS A 392 -22.64 -10.60 13.73
N ILE A 393 -21.65 -10.26 14.53
CA ILE A 393 -20.79 -9.09 14.34
C ILE A 393 -19.39 -9.58 13.93
N VAL A 394 -18.89 -9.12 12.78
CA VAL A 394 -17.57 -9.49 12.24
C VAL A 394 -16.67 -8.27 12.26
N LEU A 395 -15.64 -8.29 13.10
CA LEU A 395 -14.61 -7.25 13.14
C LEU A 395 -13.50 -7.60 12.15
N MET A 396 -13.42 -6.84 11.04
CA MET A 396 -12.44 -7.01 9.99
C MET A 396 -11.21 -6.12 10.15
N VAL A 397 -11.41 -4.87 10.64
CA VAL A 397 -10.34 -3.90 10.86
C VAL A 397 -10.50 -3.30 12.25
N ASP A 398 -9.42 -3.22 12.97
CA ASP A 398 -9.32 -2.84 14.38
C ASP A 398 -9.06 -1.32 14.54
N HIS A 399 -9.87 -0.45 13.92
CA HIS A 399 -9.73 1.00 14.03
C HIS A 399 -9.73 1.49 15.49
N SER A 400 -8.89 2.48 15.79
CA SER A 400 -8.82 3.14 17.11
C SER A 400 -10.18 3.66 17.56
N TYR A 401 -11.00 4.13 16.61
CA TYR A 401 -12.38 4.56 16.80
C TYR A 401 -13.21 3.56 17.62
N PHE A 402 -13.09 2.26 17.38
CA PHE A 402 -13.86 1.24 18.09
C PHE A 402 -13.50 1.16 19.57
N ARG A 403 -12.22 1.38 19.92
CA ARG A 403 -11.79 1.44 21.31
C ARG A 403 -12.28 2.70 22.01
N GLU A 404 -12.19 3.85 21.33
CA GLU A 404 -12.65 5.14 21.82
C GLU A 404 -14.15 5.21 22.04
N ASN A 405 -14.93 4.38 21.32
CA ASN A 405 -16.38 4.30 21.40
C ASN A 405 -16.87 3.08 22.17
N ASN A 406 -16.04 2.42 23.00
CA ASN A 406 -16.41 1.32 23.90
C ASN A 406 -17.18 0.19 23.19
N LEU A 407 -16.58 -0.36 22.11
CA LEU A 407 -17.25 -1.35 21.26
C LEU A 407 -17.83 -2.53 22.05
N GLU A 408 -17.12 -3.07 23.05
CA GLU A 408 -17.57 -4.21 23.85
C GLU A 408 -18.86 -3.88 24.65
N GLU A 409 -18.94 -2.66 25.22
CA GLU A 409 -20.13 -2.21 25.95
C GLU A 409 -21.33 -2.07 25.00
N LYS A 410 -21.12 -1.46 23.83
CA LYS A 410 -22.16 -1.33 22.80
C LYS A 410 -22.67 -2.68 22.30
N ILE A 411 -21.77 -3.64 22.09
CA ILE A 411 -22.16 -5.02 21.70
C ILE A 411 -23.04 -5.64 22.82
N ASN A 412 -22.62 -5.52 24.08
CA ASN A 412 -23.36 -6.03 25.22
C ASN A 412 -24.77 -5.43 25.37
N GLU A 413 -24.94 -4.17 25.03
CA GLU A 413 -26.20 -3.45 25.15
C GLU A 413 -27.13 -3.71 23.96
N LEU A 414 -26.58 -3.59 22.74
CA LEU A 414 -27.37 -3.53 21.51
C LEU A 414 -27.57 -4.91 20.88
N SER A 415 -26.72 -5.90 21.18
CA SER A 415 -26.81 -7.27 20.65
C SER A 415 -26.34 -8.32 21.66
N PRO A 416 -27.02 -8.44 22.82
CA PRO A 416 -26.58 -9.24 23.97
C PRO A 416 -26.52 -10.75 23.76
N ASN A 417 -27.07 -11.28 22.67
CA ASN A 417 -27.13 -12.70 22.34
C ASN A 417 -26.55 -13.00 20.95
N CYS A 418 -25.60 -12.17 20.49
CA CYS A 418 -24.98 -12.32 19.17
C CYS A 418 -23.77 -13.26 19.19
N CYS A 419 -23.33 -13.62 18.00
CA CYS A 419 -21.98 -14.12 17.74
C CYS A 419 -21.03 -12.96 17.42
N VAL A 420 -19.78 -13.05 17.85
CA VAL A 420 -18.75 -12.10 17.50
C VAL A 420 -17.55 -12.84 16.90
N VAL A 421 -17.18 -12.48 15.67
CA VAL A 421 -15.99 -12.99 15.02
C VAL A 421 -14.97 -11.85 14.90
N ASP A 422 -13.87 -11.99 15.64
CA ASP A 422 -12.79 -11.03 15.70
C ASP A 422 -11.59 -11.53 14.88
N THR A 423 -11.28 -10.87 13.80
CA THR A 423 -10.15 -11.25 12.93
C THR A 423 -8.83 -10.60 13.33
N ARG A 424 -8.81 -9.78 14.39
CA ARG A 424 -7.67 -8.93 14.77
C ARG A 424 -7.22 -9.09 16.22
N ASN A 425 -7.87 -9.96 17.00
CA ASN A 425 -7.66 -10.10 18.44
C ASN A 425 -7.76 -8.73 19.17
N PHE A 426 -8.74 -7.96 18.77
CA PHE A 426 -8.95 -6.59 19.25
C PHE A 426 -9.90 -6.53 20.45
N ILE A 427 -10.95 -7.36 20.41
CA ILE A 427 -12.03 -7.37 21.42
C ILE A 427 -11.55 -8.12 22.67
N ASP A 428 -11.71 -7.50 23.84
CA ASP A 428 -11.51 -8.18 25.11
C ASP A 428 -12.74 -9.05 25.44
N SER A 429 -12.62 -10.35 25.19
CA SER A 429 -13.71 -11.31 25.44
C SER A 429 -14.18 -11.36 26.89
N LYS A 430 -13.34 -10.97 27.86
CA LYS A 430 -13.71 -10.92 29.29
C LYS A 430 -14.72 -9.81 29.60
N LYS A 431 -14.83 -8.81 28.72
CA LYS A 431 -15.80 -7.72 28.83
C LYS A 431 -17.13 -8.04 28.18
N LEU A 432 -17.21 -9.11 27.40
CA LEU A 432 -18.44 -9.53 26.74
C LEU A 432 -19.32 -10.33 27.71
N LYS A 433 -20.66 -10.20 27.56
CA LYS A 433 -21.62 -11.00 28.30
C LYS A 433 -21.45 -12.48 27.97
N LYS A 434 -21.74 -13.37 28.94
CA LYS A 434 -21.63 -14.83 28.76
C LYS A 434 -22.61 -15.39 27.68
N SER A 435 -23.64 -14.64 27.34
CA SER A 435 -24.59 -14.98 26.27
C SER A 435 -24.04 -14.69 24.86
N ILE A 436 -22.91 -14.02 24.75
CA ILE A 436 -22.26 -13.70 23.47
C ILE A 436 -21.25 -14.79 23.15
N HIS A 437 -21.39 -15.42 21.98
CA HIS A 437 -20.43 -16.40 21.49
C HIS A 437 -19.30 -15.68 20.75
N TYR A 438 -18.15 -15.62 21.38
CA TYR A 438 -16.95 -14.97 20.83
C TYR A 438 -16.01 -15.97 20.19
N LYS A 439 -15.56 -15.67 18.98
CA LYS A 439 -14.49 -16.39 18.27
C LYS A 439 -13.47 -15.41 17.72
N CYS A 440 -12.21 -15.63 18.07
CA CYS A 440 -11.08 -14.91 17.49
C CYS A 440 -10.35 -15.80 16.48
N LEU A 441 -9.95 -15.22 15.35
CA LEU A 441 -9.12 -15.90 14.36
C LEU A 441 -7.78 -16.30 15.00
N GLY A 442 -7.42 -17.58 14.87
CA GLY A 442 -6.19 -18.15 15.44
C GLY A 442 -6.24 -18.42 16.95
N LYS A 443 -7.43 -18.42 17.57
CA LYS A 443 -7.64 -18.89 18.93
C LYS A 443 -8.56 -20.11 18.96
N PRO A 444 -8.36 -21.03 19.93
CA PRO A 444 -9.21 -22.19 20.11
C PRO A 444 -10.69 -21.89 20.25
#